data_211032afc386010c4310d7212424e321
#
_entry.id   211032afc386010c4310d7212424e321
#
_cell.length_a   1.000
_cell.length_b   1.000
_cell.length_c   1.000
_cell.angle_alpha   90.00
_cell.angle_beta   90.00
_cell.angle_gamma   90.00
#
_symmetry.space_group_name_H-M   'P 1'
#
loop_
_entity.id
_entity.type
_entity.pdbx_description
1 polymer ?
#
loop_
_entity_poly.entity_id
_entity_poly.type
_entity_poly.pdbx_seq_one_letter_code
_entity_poly.pdbx_strand_id
1 'polypeptide(L)'
;MPGRAPAGYNLVTKPRKEVEIMKKILAAAALTALLTAQAAAASPAGSLTVNGDPVEAAGSYVHQNTTYVPLRAVAEALRPDAVVAWETDRAAIRADGLEVTARPGDTYIRSNGRTLAVPHGVHLSAGRTLVPVRVLAEAMGASVHWNSATGAVSVVGVASADTTETEGGDDLYWLSRIISAESRGEPLE
;
A
#
# COMPACT_ATOMS: atom_id res chain seq x y z
N MET A 1 45.79 -79.19 -27.44
CA MET A 1 44.82 -78.55 -26.59
C MET A 1 45.06 -77.02 -26.67
N PRO A 2 44.29 -76.22 -27.46
CA PRO A 2 44.46 -74.76 -27.52
C PRO A 2 43.55 -74.09 -26.51
N GLY A 3 44.17 -73.21 -25.78
CA GLY A 3 43.52 -72.37 -24.76
C GLY A 3 42.60 -71.34 -25.37
N ARG A 4 41.42 -71.21 -24.74
CA ARG A 4 40.33 -70.27 -25.08
C ARG A 4 40.64 -68.87 -24.51
N ALA A 5 40.67 -67.88 -25.38
CA ALA A 5 40.82 -66.49 -25.02
C ALA A 5 39.52 -65.92 -24.34
N PRO A 6 39.61 -65.03 -23.35
CA PRO A 6 38.44 -64.41 -22.75
C PRO A 6 37.81 -63.35 -23.64
N ALA A 7 36.47 -63.29 -23.60
CA ALA A 7 35.64 -62.37 -24.35
C ALA A 7 35.91 -60.90 -23.99
N GLY A 8 36.08 -60.07 -25.02
CA GLY A 8 36.25 -58.64 -24.89
C GLY A 8 35.01 -57.94 -24.43
N TYR A 9 35.13 -57.13 -23.40
CA TYR A 9 34.06 -56.24 -22.95
C TYR A 9 33.93 -55.08 -23.95
N ASN A 10 32.79 -55.02 -24.65
CA ASN A 10 32.44 -53.87 -25.46
C ASN A 10 32.06 -52.69 -24.54
N LEU A 11 32.98 -51.76 -24.40
CA LEU A 11 32.69 -50.43 -23.86
C LEU A 11 31.77 -49.73 -24.86
N VAL A 12 30.46 -49.69 -24.56
CA VAL A 12 29.51 -48.88 -25.30
C VAL A 12 29.88 -47.40 -25.03
N THR A 13 30.63 -46.83 -25.92
CA THR A 13 30.90 -45.38 -25.92
C THR A 13 29.62 -44.67 -26.29
N LYS A 14 29.01 -44.03 -25.30
CA LYS A 14 27.80 -43.22 -25.46
C LYS A 14 28.05 -42.17 -26.55
N PRO A 15 27.18 -42.02 -27.55
CA PRO A 15 27.45 -41.16 -28.69
C PRO A 15 27.62 -39.72 -28.26
N ARG A 16 28.69 -39.11 -28.71
CA ARG A 16 29.14 -37.74 -28.39
C ARG A 16 28.05 -36.67 -28.59
N LYS A 17 27.06 -36.95 -29.43
CA LYS A 17 25.90 -36.11 -29.72
C LYS A 17 24.93 -35.95 -28.55
N GLU A 18 24.71 -37.00 -27.78
CA GLU A 18 23.78 -36.93 -26.61
C GLU A 18 24.35 -36.08 -25.49
N VAL A 19 25.64 -36.06 -25.26
CA VAL A 19 26.31 -35.24 -24.25
C VAL A 19 26.23 -33.76 -24.63
N GLU A 20 26.33 -33.42 -25.90
CA GLU A 20 26.18 -32.07 -26.40
C GLU A 20 24.73 -31.56 -26.29
N ILE A 21 23.77 -32.41 -26.56
CA ILE A 21 22.33 -32.10 -26.41
C ILE A 21 21.98 -31.86 -24.94
N MET A 22 22.48 -32.69 -24.04
CA MET A 22 22.25 -32.50 -22.60
C MET A 22 22.88 -31.22 -22.07
N LYS A 23 24.08 -30.85 -22.52
CA LYS A 23 24.71 -29.58 -22.15
C LYS A 23 23.90 -28.37 -22.63
N LYS A 24 23.35 -28.43 -23.85
CA LYS A 24 22.49 -27.36 -24.39
C LYS A 24 21.16 -27.25 -23.66
N ILE A 25 20.55 -28.37 -23.24
CA ILE A 25 19.31 -28.40 -22.44
C ILE A 25 19.56 -27.84 -21.04
N LEU A 26 20.67 -28.21 -20.40
CA LEU A 26 21.07 -27.68 -19.10
C LEU A 26 21.38 -26.17 -19.15
N ALA A 27 22.02 -25.69 -20.22
CA ALA A 27 22.29 -24.28 -20.41
C ALA A 27 20.99 -23.46 -20.66
N ALA A 28 20.04 -24.03 -21.42
CA ALA A 28 18.74 -23.40 -21.66
C ALA A 28 17.89 -23.36 -20.37
N ALA A 29 17.91 -24.42 -19.57
CA ALA A 29 17.19 -24.46 -18.29
C ALA A 29 17.78 -23.47 -17.25
N ALA A 30 19.09 -23.26 -17.24
CA ALA A 30 19.74 -22.27 -16.38
C ALA A 30 19.42 -20.82 -16.80
N LEU A 31 19.24 -20.58 -18.10
CA LEU A 31 18.93 -19.23 -18.62
C LEU A 31 17.46 -18.85 -18.34
N THR A 32 16.53 -19.83 -18.35
CA THR A 32 15.13 -19.58 -18.01
C THR A 32 14.92 -19.36 -16.51
N ALA A 33 15.73 -19.99 -15.64
CA ALA A 33 15.68 -19.77 -14.19
C ALA A 33 16.18 -18.36 -13.78
N LEU A 34 17.03 -17.72 -14.61
CA LEU A 34 17.56 -16.39 -14.30
C LEU A 34 16.60 -15.24 -14.68
N LEU A 35 15.59 -15.49 -15.54
CA LEU A 35 14.63 -14.46 -15.97
C LEU A 35 13.41 -14.32 -15.03
N THR A 36 13.22 -15.21 -14.05
CA THR A 36 12.07 -15.16 -13.14
C THR A 36 12.31 -14.41 -11.84
N ALA A 37 13.48 -13.79 -11.64
CA ALA A 37 13.91 -13.28 -10.36
C ALA A 37 13.83 -11.76 -10.20
N GLN A 38 12.96 -11.05 -10.91
CA GLN A 38 12.80 -9.60 -10.71
C GLN A 38 11.38 -9.07 -10.91
N ALA A 39 10.38 -9.83 -10.53
CA ALA A 39 9.19 -9.18 -10.04
C ALA A 39 9.47 -8.86 -8.55
N ALA A 40 9.87 -7.64 -8.24
CA ALA A 40 9.77 -7.13 -6.88
C ALA A 40 8.29 -7.27 -6.52
N ALA A 41 7.95 -8.38 -5.88
CA ALA A 41 6.59 -8.68 -5.50
C ALA A 41 6.19 -7.59 -4.50
N ALA A 42 5.37 -6.64 -4.96
CA ALA A 42 4.68 -5.76 -4.06
C ALA A 42 3.92 -6.66 -3.09
N SER A 43 4.31 -6.65 -1.83
CA SER A 43 3.61 -7.44 -0.81
C SER A 43 2.17 -6.95 -0.76
N PRO A 44 1.18 -7.85 -0.72
CA PRO A 44 -0.20 -7.42 -0.55
C PRO A 44 -0.30 -6.56 0.71
N ALA A 45 -1.03 -5.46 0.64
CA ALA A 45 -1.31 -4.67 1.81
C ALA A 45 -2.11 -5.52 2.81
N GLY A 46 -1.86 -5.33 4.09
CA GLY A 46 -2.70 -5.91 5.14
C GLY A 46 -4.16 -5.43 5.03
N SER A 47 -5.01 -5.85 5.95
CA SER A 47 -6.40 -5.40 5.98
C SER A 47 -6.47 -3.87 6.10
N LEU A 48 -7.38 -3.26 5.34
CA LEU A 48 -7.68 -1.82 5.40
C LEU A 48 -9.05 -1.63 6.02
N THR A 49 -9.13 -0.78 7.04
CA THR A 49 -10.40 -0.35 7.62
C THR A 49 -10.53 1.17 7.51
N VAL A 50 -11.75 1.65 7.32
CA VAL A 50 -12.10 3.06 7.35
C VAL A 50 -13.24 3.25 8.35
N ASN A 51 -13.04 4.09 9.35
CA ASN A 51 -13.99 4.31 10.46
C ASN A 51 -14.40 3.01 11.18
N GLY A 52 -13.51 2.00 11.19
CA GLY A 52 -13.77 0.69 11.76
C GLY A 52 -14.32 -0.35 10.77
N ASP A 53 -14.88 0.06 9.65
CA ASP A 53 -15.44 -0.82 8.65
C ASP A 53 -14.36 -1.34 7.68
N PRO A 54 -14.37 -2.63 7.33
CA PRO A 54 -13.43 -3.18 6.36
C PRO A 54 -13.71 -2.63 4.97
N VAL A 55 -12.66 -2.18 4.29
CA VAL A 55 -12.75 -1.66 2.91
C VAL A 55 -12.06 -2.61 1.94
N GLU A 56 -12.80 -3.05 0.95
CA GLU A 56 -12.24 -3.81 -0.17
C GLU A 56 -11.40 -2.89 -1.07
N ALA A 57 -10.12 -2.80 -0.76
CA ALA A 57 -9.18 -2.01 -1.54
C ALA A 57 -8.38 -2.90 -2.50
N ALA A 58 -9.08 -3.62 -3.39
CA ALA A 58 -8.47 -4.52 -4.36
C ALA A 58 -7.42 -3.80 -5.22
N GLY A 59 -6.19 -4.32 -5.22
CA GLY A 59 -5.05 -3.70 -5.88
C GLY A 59 -4.18 -2.84 -4.96
N SER A 60 -4.49 -2.79 -3.66
CA SER A 60 -3.59 -2.19 -2.66
C SER A 60 -2.31 -3.00 -2.54
N TYR A 61 -1.19 -2.32 -2.36
CA TYR A 61 0.11 -2.95 -2.20
C TYR A 61 1.06 -2.06 -1.40
N VAL A 62 2.13 -2.66 -0.90
CA VAL A 62 3.20 -1.94 -0.22
C VAL A 62 4.35 -1.73 -1.20
N HIS A 63 4.76 -0.48 -1.36
CA HIS A 63 5.92 -0.08 -2.15
C HIS A 63 6.82 0.84 -1.34
N GLN A 64 8.10 0.50 -1.22
CA GLN A 64 9.08 1.27 -0.45
C GLN A 64 8.56 1.67 0.95
N ASN A 65 8.06 0.69 1.69
CA ASN A 65 7.48 0.85 3.03
C ASN A 65 6.26 1.80 3.11
N THR A 66 5.59 2.01 1.98
CA THR A 66 4.41 2.86 1.85
C THR A 66 3.25 2.05 1.32
N THR A 67 2.12 2.07 2.01
CA THR A 67 0.90 1.40 1.57
C THR A 67 0.17 2.28 0.55
N TYR A 68 0.04 1.75 -0.67
CA TYR A 68 -0.74 2.35 -1.75
C TYR A 68 -2.13 1.76 -1.79
N VAL A 69 -3.12 2.60 -1.94
CA VAL A 69 -4.54 2.22 -1.96
C VAL A 69 -5.26 2.85 -3.15
N PRO A 70 -6.30 2.21 -3.70
CA PRO A 70 -7.15 2.82 -4.70
C PRO A 70 -7.84 4.06 -4.12
N LEU A 71 -7.59 5.22 -4.75
CA LEU A 71 -8.10 6.51 -4.31
C LEU A 71 -9.62 6.50 -4.12
N ARG A 72 -10.36 5.94 -5.08
CA ARG A 72 -11.83 5.88 -5.04
C ARG A 72 -12.35 5.10 -3.84
N ALA A 73 -11.82 3.89 -3.59
CA ALA A 73 -12.31 3.03 -2.52
C ALA A 73 -12.21 3.67 -1.14
N VAL A 74 -11.09 4.35 -0.87
CA VAL A 74 -10.88 5.05 0.41
C VAL A 74 -11.68 6.34 0.48
N ALA A 75 -11.77 7.08 -0.64
CA ALA A 75 -12.53 8.34 -0.66
C ALA A 75 -14.02 8.11 -0.39
N GLU A 76 -14.64 7.15 -1.08
CA GLU A 76 -16.05 6.81 -0.90
C GLU A 76 -16.36 6.23 0.50
N ALA A 77 -15.40 5.47 1.09
CA ALA A 77 -15.54 4.96 2.45
C ALA A 77 -15.40 6.07 3.52
N LEU A 78 -14.52 7.06 3.31
CA LEU A 78 -14.36 8.19 4.23
C LEU A 78 -15.48 9.22 4.11
N ARG A 79 -15.93 9.47 2.89
CA ARG A 79 -16.92 10.47 2.55
C ARG A 79 -17.90 9.86 1.54
N PRO A 80 -18.99 9.24 2.01
CA PRO A 80 -20.00 8.65 1.13
C PRO A 80 -20.70 9.66 0.21
N ASP A 81 -20.67 10.94 0.60
CA ASP A 81 -21.17 12.08 -0.19
C ASP A 81 -20.18 12.52 -1.30
N ALA A 82 -18.96 12.01 -1.29
CA ALA A 82 -17.95 12.43 -2.25
C ALA A 82 -18.18 11.82 -3.64
N VAL A 83 -18.06 12.68 -4.65
CA VAL A 83 -18.05 12.27 -6.06
C VAL A 83 -16.62 12.07 -6.51
N VAL A 84 -16.28 10.86 -6.95
CA VAL A 84 -14.97 10.53 -7.49
C VAL A 84 -15.07 10.36 -9.00
N ALA A 85 -14.44 11.24 -9.76
CA ALA A 85 -14.45 11.26 -11.21
C ALA A 85 -13.04 11.23 -11.79
N TRP A 86 -12.93 10.78 -13.04
CA TRP A 86 -11.74 10.96 -13.84
C TRP A 86 -11.91 12.17 -14.75
N GLU A 87 -11.00 13.13 -14.65
CA GLU A 87 -11.05 14.38 -15.41
C GLU A 87 -9.78 14.52 -16.25
N THR A 88 -9.96 14.50 -17.55
CA THR A 88 -8.86 14.63 -18.53
C THR A 88 -7.72 13.65 -18.30
N ASP A 89 -6.89 13.86 -17.27
CA ASP A 89 -5.64 13.13 -16.99
C ASP A 89 -5.43 12.83 -15.50
N ARG A 90 -6.44 13.06 -14.65
CA ARG A 90 -6.36 12.97 -13.21
C ARG A 90 -7.64 12.43 -12.56
N ALA A 91 -7.50 11.84 -11.40
CA ALA A 91 -8.63 11.56 -10.54
C ALA A 91 -8.96 12.82 -9.74
N ALA A 92 -10.25 13.14 -9.62
CA ALA A 92 -10.76 14.21 -8.79
C ALA A 92 -11.78 13.67 -7.78
N ILE A 93 -11.68 14.09 -6.53
CA ILE A 93 -12.65 13.86 -5.46
C ILE A 93 -13.28 15.20 -5.15
N ARG A 94 -14.61 15.26 -5.13
CA ARG A 94 -15.36 16.45 -4.72
C ARG A 94 -16.42 16.08 -3.71
N ALA A 95 -16.44 16.82 -2.61
CA ALA A 95 -17.50 16.81 -1.60
C ALA A 95 -17.66 18.24 -1.07
N ASP A 96 -18.61 18.45 -0.18
CA ASP A 96 -18.79 19.78 0.43
C ASP A 96 -17.49 20.15 1.20
N GLY A 97 -16.94 21.32 0.84
CA GLY A 97 -15.68 21.84 1.39
C GLY A 97 -14.42 21.04 1.05
N LEU A 98 -14.49 20.05 0.15
CA LEU A 98 -13.36 19.20 -0.20
C LEU A 98 -13.19 19.06 -1.72
N GLU A 99 -12.00 19.42 -2.20
CA GLU A 99 -11.54 19.12 -3.56
C GLU A 99 -10.15 18.51 -3.51
N VAL A 100 -10.02 17.25 -3.93
CA VAL A 100 -8.72 16.57 -4.03
C VAL A 100 -8.49 16.14 -5.46
N THR A 101 -7.28 16.40 -5.99
CA THR A 101 -6.88 15.95 -7.32
C THR A 101 -5.57 15.19 -7.27
N ALA A 102 -5.51 14.07 -8.00
CA ALA A 102 -4.35 13.19 -8.10
C ALA A 102 -4.12 12.78 -9.56
N ARG A 103 -2.98 13.13 -10.13
CA ARG A 103 -2.59 12.75 -11.48
C ARG A 103 -1.55 11.64 -11.43
N PRO A 104 -1.76 10.52 -12.13
CA PRO A 104 -0.74 9.48 -12.24
C PRO A 104 0.58 10.01 -12.79
N GLY A 105 1.67 9.62 -12.14
CA GLY A 105 3.02 10.09 -12.47
C GLY A 105 3.48 11.33 -11.73
N ASP A 106 2.57 12.11 -11.15
CA ASP A 106 2.96 13.26 -10.32
C ASP A 106 3.49 12.80 -8.95
N THR A 107 4.41 13.56 -8.39
CA THR A 107 4.97 13.36 -7.04
C THR A 107 4.24 14.17 -5.98
N TYR A 108 3.03 14.57 -6.26
CA TYR A 108 2.17 15.32 -5.34
C TYR A 108 0.69 15.09 -5.67
N ILE A 109 -0.17 15.35 -4.69
CA ILE A 109 -1.61 15.54 -4.87
C ILE A 109 -1.98 16.93 -4.38
N ARG A 110 -3.14 17.43 -4.80
CA ARG A 110 -3.66 18.71 -4.33
C ARG A 110 -4.93 18.48 -3.52
N SER A 111 -5.06 19.20 -2.42
CA SER A 111 -6.27 19.21 -1.58
C SER A 111 -6.60 20.65 -1.19
N ASN A 112 -7.75 21.16 -1.62
CA ASN A 112 -8.22 22.52 -1.33
C ASN A 112 -7.13 23.60 -1.61
N GLY A 113 -6.44 23.48 -2.74
CA GLY A 113 -5.33 24.36 -3.12
C GLY A 113 -3.99 24.08 -2.44
N ARG A 114 -3.92 23.23 -1.41
CA ARG A 114 -2.68 22.77 -0.79
C ARG A 114 -2.05 21.66 -1.61
N THR A 115 -0.73 21.62 -1.65
CA THR A 115 0.04 20.55 -2.29
C THR A 115 0.60 19.62 -1.23
N LEU A 116 0.32 18.33 -1.35
CA LEU A 116 0.81 17.27 -0.48
C LEU A 116 1.77 16.38 -1.26
N ALA A 117 2.97 16.20 -0.74
CA ALA A 117 4.02 15.43 -1.41
C ALA A 117 3.73 13.92 -1.43
N VAL A 118 4.00 13.31 -2.56
CA VAL A 118 3.94 11.85 -2.79
C VAL A 118 5.31 11.41 -3.29
N PRO A 119 6.29 11.11 -2.42
CA PRO A 119 7.69 10.92 -2.79
C PRO A 119 7.92 9.87 -3.87
N HIS A 120 7.09 8.81 -3.90
CA HIS A 120 7.20 7.73 -4.88
C HIS A 120 6.15 7.84 -6.01
N GLY A 121 5.52 9.01 -6.15
CA GLY A 121 4.54 9.31 -7.19
C GLY A 121 3.15 8.70 -6.97
N VAL A 122 2.22 9.22 -7.75
CA VAL A 122 0.86 8.68 -7.89
C VAL A 122 0.90 7.60 -8.97
N HIS A 123 0.40 6.42 -8.68
CA HIS A 123 0.46 5.29 -9.59
C HIS A 123 -0.87 5.05 -10.31
N LEU A 124 -0.80 4.47 -11.50
CA LEU A 124 -1.96 3.94 -12.23
C LEU A 124 -1.76 2.43 -12.42
N SER A 125 -2.68 1.63 -11.93
CA SER A 125 -2.63 0.18 -12.10
C SER A 125 -4.03 -0.39 -12.30
N ALA A 126 -4.19 -1.21 -13.34
CA ALA A 126 -5.47 -1.83 -13.70
C ALA A 126 -6.63 -0.80 -13.77
N GLY A 127 -6.38 0.39 -14.33
CA GLY A 127 -7.37 1.46 -14.46
C GLY A 127 -7.71 2.19 -13.14
N ARG A 128 -6.95 1.94 -12.06
CA ARG A 128 -7.14 2.57 -10.75
C ARG A 128 -6.00 3.53 -10.43
N THR A 129 -6.33 4.72 -9.96
CA THR A 129 -5.36 5.66 -9.38
C THR A 129 -5.03 5.20 -7.97
N LEU A 130 -3.76 4.94 -7.71
CA LEU A 130 -3.23 4.48 -6.44
C LEU A 130 -2.40 5.58 -5.81
N VAL A 131 -2.66 5.86 -4.55
CA VAL A 131 -1.97 6.89 -3.77
C VAL A 131 -1.57 6.34 -2.40
N PRO A 132 -0.53 6.89 -1.76
CA PRO A 132 -0.22 6.53 -0.38
C PRO A 132 -1.41 6.80 0.52
N VAL A 133 -1.81 5.81 1.31
CA VAL A 133 -2.99 5.91 2.19
C VAL A 133 -2.89 7.10 3.15
N ARG A 134 -1.70 7.36 3.69
CA ARG A 134 -1.47 8.49 4.62
C ARG A 134 -1.69 9.84 3.94
N VAL A 135 -1.17 10.02 2.72
CA VAL A 135 -1.30 11.29 1.99
C VAL A 135 -2.76 11.53 1.58
N LEU A 136 -3.47 10.46 1.17
CA LEU A 136 -4.90 10.56 0.86
C LEU A 136 -5.73 10.91 2.11
N ALA A 137 -5.47 10.23 3.22
CA ALA A 137 -6.15 10.52 4.48
C ALA A 137 -5.92 11.97 4.94
N GLU A 138 -4.67 12.44 4.91
CA GLU A 138 -4.33 13.83 5.21
C GLU A 138 -5.04 14.83 4.28
N ALA A 139 -5.09 14.52 2.97
CA ALA A 139 -5.79 15.34 1.98
C ALA A 139 -7.29 15.48 2.29
N MET A 140 -7.87 14.45 2.90
CA MET A 140 -9.28 14.38 3.27
C MET A 140 -9.56 14.75 4.74
N GLY A 141 -8.54 15.18 5.49
CA GLY A 141 -8.66 15.55 6.89
C GLY A 141 -8.81 14.35 7.84
N ALA A 142 -8.40 13.16 7.41
CA ALA A 142 -8.45 11.93 8.20
C ALA A 142 -7.07 11.59 8.78
N SER A 143 -7.05 10.72 9.80
CA SER A 143 -5.83 10.15 10.40
C SER A 143 -5.61 8.69 10.00
N VAL A 144 -4.35 8.23 10.04
CA VAL A 144 -3.99 6.85 9.70
C VAL A 144 -3.21 6.22 10.84
N HIS A 145 -3.67 5.06 11.27
CA HIS A 145 -3.00 4.19 12.22
C HIS A 145 -2.54 2.90 11.51
N TRP A 146 -1.30 2.54 11.73
CA TRP A 146 -0.74 1.31 11.18
C TRP A 146 -0.36 0.36 12.31
N ASN A 147 -0.82 -0.89 12.20
CA ASN A 147 -0.46 -1.95 13.12
C ASN A 147 0.71 -2.75 12.54
N SER A 148 1.89 -2.59 13.13
CA SER A 148 3.12 -3.25 12.66
C SER A 148 3.11 -4.78 12.82
N ALA A 149 2.33 -5.32 13.75
CA ALA A 149 2.28 -6.76 13.98
C ALA A 149 1.41 -7.49 12.94
N THR A 150 0.37 -6.84 12.43
CA THR A 150 -0.60 -7.44 11.48
C THR A 150 -0.49 -6.86 10.08
N GLY A 151 0.23 -5.74 9.90
CA GLY A 151 0.25 -4.98 8.65
C GLY A 151 -1.09 -4.29 8.34
N ALA A 152 -2.00 -4.26 9.29
CA ALA A 152 -3.31 -3.62 9.14
C ALA A 152 -3.20 -2.10 9.14
N VAL A 153 -4.00 -1.46 8.29
CA VAL A 153 -4.12 -0.01 8.19
C VAL A 153 -5.52 0.39 8.61
N SER A 154 -5.64 1.32 9.56
CA SER A 154 -6.90 1.92 9.96
C SER A 154 -6.90 3.40 9.63
N VAL A 155 -7.88 3.84 8.88
CA VAL A 155 -8.11 5.24 8.53
C VAL A 155 -9.33 5.71 9.31
N VAL A 156 -9.17 6.82 10.04
CA VAL A 156 -10.25 7.40 10.85
C VAL A 156 -10.49 8.83 10.33
N GLY A 157 -11.68 9.03 9.76
CA GLY A 157 -12.13 10.36 9.36
C GLY A 157 -12.37 11.23 10.59
N VAL A 158 -12.12 12.54 10.48
CA VAL A 158 -12.73 13.46 11.43
C VAL A 158 -14.24 13.41 11.16
N ALA A 159 -14.99 12.89 12.12
CA ALA A 159 -16.43 13.01 12.09
C ALA A 159 -16.74 14.49 11.82
N SER A 160 -17.47 14.79 10.74
CA SER A 160 -18.22 16.02 10.66
C SER A 160 -18.93 16.11 12.02
N ALA A 161 -18.76 17.24 12.70
CA ALA A 161 -19.37 17.42 14.01
C ALA A 161 -20.88 17.36 13.86
N ASP A 162 -21.40 16.16 13.68
CA ASP A 162 -22.76 15.81 13.98
C ASP A 162 -22.74 15.38 15.44
N THR A 163 -23.22 16.28 16.24
CA THR A 163 -23.48 16.23 17.64
C THR A 163 -24.19 14.91 18.01
N THR A 164 -23.42 13.89 18.28
CA THR A 164 -23.84 12.85 19.19
C THR A 164 -22.87 12.90 20.35
N GLU A 165 -23.36 13.51 21.40
CA GLU A 165 -22.78 13.49 22.74
C GLU A 165 -22.49 12.03 23.11
N THR A 166 -21.24 11.61 22.88
CA THR A 166 -20.67 10.49 23.59
C THR A 166 -19.79 11.12 24.65
N GLU A 167 -20.31 11.18 25.85
CA GLU A 167 -19.71 11.47 27.14
C GLU A 167 -18.21 11.79 27.09
N GLY A 168 -17.89 13.05 26.84
CA GLY A 168 -16.58 13.65 27.03
C GLY A 168 -16.27 13.85 28.51
N GLY A 169 -16.27 12.76 29.29
CA GLY A 169 -15.85 12.80 30.69
C GLY A 169 -14.37 13.12 30.85
N ASP A 170 -13.54 12.74 29.91
CA ASP A 170 -12.09 12.87 30.04
C ASP A 170 -11.55 14.25 29.63
N ASP A 171 -12.08 14.85 28.58
CA ASP A 171 -11.61 16.17 28.11
C ASP A 171 -11.97 17.30 29.11
N LEU A 172 -13.15 17.24 29.68
CA LEU A 172 -13.56 18.19 30.74
C LEU A 172 -12.76 17.96 32.03
N TYR A 173 -12.37 16.72 32.32
CA TYR A 173 -11.54 16.40 33.46
C TYR A 173 -10.13 17.01 33.32
N TRP A 174 -9.49 16.91 32.16
CA TRP A 174 -8.17 17.49 31.90
C TRP A 174 -8.21 19.02 31.88
N LEU A 175 -9.22 19.61 31.24
CA LEU A 175 -9.44 21.07 31.22
C LEU A 175 -9.64 21.62 32.65
N SER A 176 -10.43 20.96 33.48
CA SER A 176 -10.64 21.37 34.87
C SER A 176 -9.37 21.30 35.71
N ARG A 177 -8.48 20.32 35.43
CA ARG A 177 -7.18 20.24 36.12
C ARG A 177 -6.19 21.31 35.71
N ILE A 178 -6.17 21.69 34.42
CA ILE A 178 -5.34 22.78 33.93
C ILE A 178 -5.79 24.12 34.55
N ILE A 179 -7.08 24.40 34.56
CA ILE A 179 -7.64 25.62 35.15
C ILE A 179 -7.35 25.65 36.67
N SER A 180 -7.49 24.53 37.36
CA SER A 180 -7.19 24.44 38.81
C SER A 180 -5.70 24.53 39.13
N ALA A 181 -4.82 24.21 38.20
CA ALA A 181 -3.37 24.38 38.38
C ALA A 181 -2.93 25.84 38.21
N GLU A 182 -3.53 26.55 37.29
CA GLU A 182 -3.22 28.00 37.08
C GLU A 182 -3.78 28.90 38.19
N SER A 183 -4.97 28.57 38.72
CA SER A 183 -5.56 29.39 39.80
C SER A 183 -4.90 29.21 41.20
N ARG A 184 -3.94 28.28 41.35
CA ARG A 184 -3.17 28.13 42.61
C ARG A 184 -1.89 28.94 42.66
N GLY A 185 -1.56 29.70 41.59
CA GLY A 185 -0.31 30.43 41.46
C GLY A 185 -0.40 31.91 41.80
N GLU A 186 -1.56 32.47 42.13
CA GLU A 186 -1.66 33.89 42.47
C GLU A 186 -1.72 34.09 43.99
N PRO A 187 -0.73 34.79 44.60
CA PRO A 187 -0.86 35.25 45.96
C PRO A 187 -1.87 36.40 45.98
N LEU A 188 -2.90 36.23 46.80
CA LEU A 188 -3.82 37.34 47.15
C LEU A 188 -3.06 38.31 48.03
N GLU A 189 -2.75 39.50 47.50
CA GLU A 189 -2.47 40.69 48.31
C GLU A 189 -3.81 41.40 48.66
#